data_c2e4697c7940da1d437d28edd7a84eb5
#
_entry.id   c2e4697c7940da1d437d28edd7a84eb5
#
_cell.length_a   1.000
_cell.length_b   1.000
_cell.length_c   1.000
_cell.angle_alpha   90.00
_cell.angle_beta   90.00
_cell.angle_gamma   90.00
#
_symmetry.space_group_name_H-M   'P 1'
#
loop_
_entity.id
_entity.type
_entity.pdbx_description
1 polymer ?
#
loop_
_entity_poly.entity_id
_entity_poly.type
_entity_poly.pdbx_seq_one_letter_code
_entity_poly.pdbx_strand_id
1 'polypeptide(L)'
;DVQLTMAQQVQLTGAVIVSTPQDLALLDARRGVAMFQKVEVPVLGIVENMAYFICPNCGTHHDIFGHGGAAQEARRIGVPFLGEVPLEMKIRETSDAGLPVVATEPNGPHAESYLAIAGRVLDTLAGKPERAAPRIVIE
;
A
#
# COMPACT_ATOMS: atom_id res chain seq x y z
N ASP A 1 2.05 -4.04 -17.29
CA ASP A 1 2.45 -5.35 -17.88
C ASP A 1 2.96 -6.33 -16.84
N VAL A 2 3.86 -5.91 -15.94
CA VAL A 2 4.44 -6.79 -14.92
C VAL A 2 3.35 -7.33 -13.98
N GLN A 3 2.46 -6.50 -13.52
CA GLN A 3 1.36 -6.89 -12.61
C GLN A 3 0.39 -7.86 -13.29
N LEU A 4 0.06 -7.64 -14.55
CA LEU A 4 -0.80 -8.55 -15.31
C LEU A 4 -0.13 -9.90 -15.52
N THR A 5 1.15 -9.91 -15.90
CA THR A 5 1.92 -11.15 -16.07
C THR A 5 1.99 -11.92 -14.75
N MET A 6 2.25 -11.24 -13.64
CA MET A 6 2.27 -11.88 -12.32
C MET A 6 0.91 -12.48 -11.96
N ALA A 7 -0.20 -11.75 -12.20
CA ALA A 7 -1.54 -12.25 -11.93
C ALA A 7 -1.92 -13.48 -12.78
N GLN A 8 -1.32 -13.62 -13.96
CA GLN A 8 -1.52 -14.78 -14.85
C GLN A 8 -0.63 -15.98 -14.50
N GLN A 9 0.54 -15.74 -13.94
CA GLN A 9 1.53 -16.79 -13.67
C GLN A 9 1.48 -17.31 -12.23
N VAL A 10 1.03 -16.50 -11.30
CA VAL A 10 1.03 -16.79 -9.86
C VAL A 10 -0.37 -16.60 -9.30
N GLN A 11 -0.77 -17.48 -8.39
CA GLN A 11 -2.00 -17.32 -7.62
C GLN A 11 -1.82 -16.19 -6.60
N LEU A 12 -2.37 -15.01 -6.90
CA LEU A 12 -2.36 -13.87 -5.99
C LEU A 12 -3.58 -13.91 -5.08
N THR A 13 -3.37 -13.90 -3.77
CA THR A 13 -4.44 -13.82 -2.77
C THR A 13 -5.10 -12.46 -2.75
N GLY A 14 -4.33 -11.41 -3.04
CA GLY A 14 -4.81 -10.05 -3.12
C GLY A 14 -3.70 -9.08 -3.50
N ALA A 15 -4.06 -7.82 -3.67
CA ALA A 15 -3.15 -6.73 -3.99
C ALA A 15 -3.33 -5.55 -3.02
N VAL A 16 -2.23 -4.95 -2.63
CA VAL A 16 -2.19 -3.67 -1.90
C VAL A 16 -1.72 -2.60 -2.86
N ILE A 17 -2.47 -1.52 -2.94
CA ILE A 17 -2.11 -0.36 -3.76
C ILE A 17 -1.43 0.68 -2.88
N VAL A 18 -0.27 1.16 -3.30
CA VAL A 18 0.47 2.21 -2.60
C VAL A 18 0.48 3.46 -3.46
N SER A 19 0.09 4.59 -2.88
CA SER A 19 0.08 5.89 -3.55
C SER A 19 0.54 6.99 -2.62
N THR A 20 1.06 8.07 -3.18
CA THR A 20 1.20 9.34 -2.47
C THR A 20 -0.13 10.09 -2.48
N PRO A 21 -0.34 11.14 -1.65
CA PRO A 21 -1.59 11.88 -1.62
C PRO A 21 -1.84 12.81 -2.83
N GLN A 22 -0.88 12.92 -3.75
CA GLN A 22 -0.98 13.79 -4.93
C GLN A 22 -2.04 13.28 -5.92
N ASP A 23 -2.82 14.18 -6.50
CA ASP A 23 -3.91 13.85 -7.42
C ASP A 23 -3.47 12.98 -8.61
N LEU A 24 -2.30 13.27 -9.18
CA LEU A 24 -1.78 12.52 -10.32
C LEU A 24 -1.43 11.07 -9.93
N ALA A 25 -0.84 10.87 -8.76
CA ALA A 25 -0.54 9.54 -8.23
C ALA A 25 -1.83 8.75 -7.94
N LEU A 26 -2.86 9.43 -7.42
CA LEU A 26 -4.16 8.81 -7.15
C LEU A 26 -4.88 8.37 -8.43
N LEU A 27 -4.68 9.06 -9.56
CA LEU A 27 -5.19 8.60 -10.86
C LEU A 27 -4.57 7.25 -11.25
N ASP A 28 -3.27 7.07 -11.06
CA ASP A 28 -2.60 5.82 -11.35
C ASP A 28 -2.98 4.71 -10.35
N ALA A 29 -3.14 5.04 -9.08
CA ALA A 29 -3.68 4.12 -8.08
C ALA A 29 -5.07 3.60 -8.48
N ARG A 30 -5.94 4.47 -8.97
CA ARG A 30 -7.28 4.11 -9.47
C ARG A 30 -7.22 3.16 -10.65
N ARG A 31 -6.29 3.40 -11.58
CA ARG A 31 -6.03 2.49 -12.72
C ARG A 31 -5.55 1.12 -12.26
N GLY A 32 -4.66 1.10 -11.26
CA GLY A 32 -4.18 -0.14 -10.64
C GLY A 32 -5.31 -0.95 -10.00
N VAL A 33 -6.19 -0.30 -9.25
CA VAL A 33 -7.38 -0.96 -8.67
C VAL A 33 -8.26 -1.55 -9.77
N ALA A 34 -8.58 -0.76 -10.81
CA ALA A 34 -9.42 -1.22 -11.92
C ALA A 34 -8.80 -2.39 -12.68
N MET A 35 -7.47 -2.38 -12.86
CA MET A 35 -6.74 -3.48 -13.49
C MET A 35 -6.87 -4.77 -12.67
N PHE A 36 -6.60 -4.74 -11.36
CA PHE A 36 -6.71 -5.92 -10.52
C PHE A 36 -8.15 -6.45 -10.44
N GLN A 37 -9.13 -5.57 -10.43
CA GLN A 37 -10.54 -5.97 -10.48
C GLN A 37 -10.87 -6.72 -11.78
N LYS A 38 -10.34 -6.28 -12.93
CA LYS A 38 -10.55 -6.95 -14.23
C LYS A 38 -9.97 -8.36 -14.28
N VAL A 39 -8.85 -8.60 -13.61
CA VAL A 39 -8.23 -9.93 -13.54
C VAL A 39 -8.64 -10.71 -12.29
N GLU A 40 -9.68 -10.25 -11.62
CA GLU A 40 -10.29 -10.91 -10.45
C GLU A 40 -9.32 -11.12 -9.27
N VAL A 41 -8.32 -10.24 -9.15
CA VAL A 41 -7.45 -10.18 -7.96
C VAL A 41 -8.07 -9.23 -6.95
N PRO A 42 -8.42 -9.69 -5.73
CA PRO A 42 -8.99 -8.82 -4.71
C PRO A 42 -8.03 -7.68 -4.35
N VAL A 43 -8.52 -6.45 -4.32
CA VAL A 43 -7.76 -5.32 -3.76
C VAL A 43 -7.99 -5.29 -2.26
N LEU A 44 -6.93 -5.52 -1.49
CA LEU A 44 -6.98 -5.56 -0.03
C LEU A 44 -7.09 -4.17 0.59
N GLY A 45 -6.64 -3.16 -0.13
CA GLY A 45 -6.78 -1.77 0.26
C GLY A 45 -5.70 -0.87 -0.33
N ILE A 46 -5.74 0.39 0.10
CA ILE A 46 -4.80 1.44 -0.30
C ILE A 46 -4.00 1.90 0.89
N VAL A 47 -2.69 2.08 0.70
CA VAL A 47 -1.75 2.72 1.63
C VAL A 47 -1.36 4.08 1.08
N GLU A 48 -1.40 5.10 1.92
CA GLU A 48 -0.85 6.42 1.59
C GLU A 48 0.61 6.49 2.04
N ASN A 49 1.52 6.58 1.09
CA ASN A 49 2.94 6.78 1.33
C ASN A 49 3.29 8.27 1.22
N MET A 50 4.32 8.71 1.93
CA MET A 50 4.69 10.12 2.00
C MET A 50 3.51 11.00 2.45
N ALA A 51 2.71 10.49 3.37
CA ALA A 51 1.45 11.10 3.80
C ALA A 51 1.64 12.43 4.50
N TYR A 52 2.73 12.56 5.25
CA TYR A 52 3.10 13.78 5.97
C TYR A 52 4.60 13.76 6.32
N PHE A 53 5.13 14.92 6.68
CA PHE A 53 6.49 15.10 7.14
C PHE A 53 6.49 15.79 8.50
N ILE A 54 7.26 15.25 9.43
CA ILE A 54 7.50 15.90 10.72
C ILE A 54 8.93 16.47 10.71
N CYS A 55 9.04 17.79 10.86
CA CYS A 55 10.34 18.46 10.88
C CYS A 55 11.20 17.93 12.05
N PRO A 56 12.39 17.36 11.80
CA PRO A 56 13.23 16.83 12.86
C PRO A 56 13.82 17.91 13.76
N ASN A 57 13.79 19.18 13.31
CA ASN A 57 14.32 20.31 14.07
C ASN A 57 13.30 20.92 15.03
N CYS A 58 12.04 21.11 14.60
CA CYS A 58 11.03 21.81 15.38
C CYS A 58 9.76 20.98 15.68
N GLY A 59 9.65 19.77 15.14
CA GLY A 59 8.50 18.88 15.31
C GLY A 59 7.22 19.31 14.58
N THR A 60 7.29 20.35 13.73
CA THR A 60 6.13 20.82 12.98
C THR A 60 5.72 19.80 11.93
N HIS A 61 4.42 19.50 11.89
CA HIS A 61 3.80 18.64 10.90
C HIS A 61 3.54 19.41 9.60
N HIS A 62 3.92 18.83 8.47
CA HIS A 62 3.72 19.39 7.14
C HIS A 62 3.09 18.37 6.20
N ASP A 63 2.01 18.77 5.55
CA ASP A 63 1.34 18.00 4.49
C ASP A 63 1.90 18.40 3.12
N ILE A 64 3.16 18.02 2.85
CA ILE A 64 3.93 18.48 1.69
C ILE A 64 3.22 18.16 0.37
N PHE A 65 2.62 16.98 0.25
CA PHE A 65 1.95 16.51 -0.95
C PHE A 65 0.42 16.52 -0.85
N GLY A 66 -0.14 17.20 0.14
CA GLY A 66 -1.56 17.18 0.49
C GLY A 66 -1.87 16.18 1.60
N HIS A 67 -3.11 16.14 2.04
CA HIS A 67 -3.54 15.32 3.18
C HIS A 67 -4.78 14.48 2.84
N GLY A 68 -4.74 13.21 3.19
CA GLY A 68 -5.91 12.33 3.17
C GLY A 68 -6.44 11.94 1.79
N GLY A 69 -5.70 12.23 0.70
CA GLY A 69 -6.13 11.94 -0.66
C GLY A 69 -6.38 10.46 -0.92
N ALA A 70 -5.48 9.59 -0.43
CA ALA A 70 -5.63 8.15 -0.61
C ALA A 70 -6.78 7.57 0.21
N ALA A 71 -7.03 8.09 1.42
CA ALA A 71 -8.17 7.69 2.24
C ALA A 71 -9.50 8.09 1.59
N GLN A 72 -9.56 9.28 1.00
CA GLN A 72 -10.74 9.74 0.27
C GLN A 72 -10.98 8.89 -0.99
N GLU A 73 -9.93 8.60 -1.73
CA GLU A 73 -10.01 7.75 -2.93
C GLU A 73 -10.44 6.33 -2.59
N ALA A 74 -9.91 5.73 -1.52
CA ALA A 74 -10.30 4.41 -1.04
C ALA A 74 -11.81 4.35 -0.75
N ARG A 75 -12.36 5.35 -0.06
CA ARG A 75 -13.80 5.47 0.18
C ARG A 75 -14.60 5.59 -1.12
N ARG A 76 -14.13 6.38 -2.07
CA ARG A 76 -14.78 6.59 -3.36
C ARG A 76 -14.85 5.32 -4.21
N ILE A 77 -13.77 4.53 -4.21
CA ILE A 77 -13.67 3.28 -4.97
C ILE A 77 -14.37 2.11 -4.22
N GLY A 78 -14.54 2.23 -2.91
CA GLY A 78 -15.11 1.18 -2.07
C GLY A 78 -14.11 0.10 -1.66
N VAL A 79 -12.83 0.46 -1.47
CA VAL A 79 -11.78 -0.42 -0.95
C VAL A 79 -11.31 0.06 0.42
N PRO A 80 -10.76 -0.84 1.28
CA PRO A 80 -10.23 -0.42 2.57
C PRO A 80 -9.08 0.57 2.45
N PHE A 81 -9.01 1.52 3.39
CA PHE A 81 -7.82 2.33 3.63
C PHE A 81 -6.98 1.66 4.70
N LEU A 82 -5.75 1.29 4.36
CA LEU A 82 -4.89 0.46 5.23
C LEU A 82 -4.02 1.26 6.17
N GLY A 83 -3.74 2.50 5.85
CA GLY A 83 -2.97 3.39 6.72
C GLY A 83 -2.03 4.33 5.97
N GLU A 84 -1.28 5.08 6.75
CA GLU A 84 -0.35 6.11 6.28
C GLU A 84 1.08 5.76 6.67
N VAL A 85 2.03 6.08 5.77
CA VAL A 85 3.46 6.03 6.02
C VAL A 85 4.02 7.43 5.86
N PRO A 86 4.72 7.98 6.86
CA PRO A 86 5.29 9.32 6.77
C PRO A 86 6.45 9.39 5.79
N LEU A 87 6.72 10.60 5.32
CA LEU A 87 7.96 10.93 4.63
C LEU A 87 9.06 11.14 5.68
N GLU A 88 9.95 10.15 5.81
CA GLU A 88 10.99 10.13 6.82
C GLU A 88 12.36 9.75 6.22
N MET A 89 13.39 10.51 6.57
CA MET A 89 14.76 10.21 6.10
C MET A 89 15.24 8.84 6.59
N LYS A 90 14.92 8.49 7.83
CA LYS A 90 15.29 7.20 8.43
C LYS A 90 14.73 6.02 7.62
N ILE A 91 13.48 6.09 7.21
CA ILE A 91 12.84 5.05 6.40
C ILE A 91 13.59 4.89 5.07
N ARG A 92 13.91 5.98 4.40
CA ARG A 92 14.68 5.96 3.14
C ARG A 92 16.08 5.36 3.34
N GLU A 93 16.83 5.89 4.30
CA GLU A 93 18.21 5.49 4.54
C GLU A 93 18.33 4.00 4.89
N THR A 94 17.48 3.51 5.77
CA THR A 94 17.48 2.09 6.17
C THR A 94 17.03 1.20 5.02
N SER A 95 16.06 1.63 4.22
CA SER A 95 15.61 0.90 3.02
C SER A 95 16.71 0.81 1.96
N ASP A 96 17.39 1.92 1.68
CA ASP A 96 18.50 1.97 0.72
C ASP A 96 19.68 1.07 1.15
N ALA A 97 19.89 0.93 2.46
CA ALA A 97 20.90 0.05 3.04
C ALA A 97 20.47 -1.44 3.07
N GLY A 98 19.26 -1.78 2.68
CA GLY A 98 18.73 -3.14 2.81
C GLY A 98 18.40 -3.56 4.24
N LEU A 99 18.24 -2.60 5.13
CA LEU A 99 17.99 -2.77 6.57
C LEU A 99 16.63 -2.13 6.94
N PRO A 100 15.48 -2.73 6.56
CA PRO A 100 14.20 -2.10 6.75
C PRO A 100 13.92 -1.74 8.22
N VAL A 101 13.30 -0.61 8.45
CA VAL A 101 13.09 -0.04 9.79
C VAL A 101 12.33 -0.99 10.73
N VAL A 102 11.46 -1.83 10.20
CA VAL A 102 10.74 -2.83 11.00
C VAL A 102 11.69 -3.90 11.57
N ALA A 103 12.75 -4.23 10.84
CA ALA A 103 13.76 -5.19 11.32
C ALA A 103 14.77 -4.56 12.28
N THR A 104 15.15 -3.31 12.04
CA THR A 104 16.19 -2.62 12.84
C THR A 104 15.65 -1.97 14.11
N GLU A 105 14.42 -1.45 14.05
CA GLU A 105 13.77 -0.75 15.17
C GLU A 105 12.31 -1.22 15.32
N PRO A 106 12.06 -2.51 15.65
CA PRO A 106 10.72 -3.08 15.64
C PRO A 106 9.74 -2.44 16.63
N ASN A 107 10.24 -1.79 17.67
CA ASN A 107 9.44 -1.08 18.67
C ASN A 107 9.43 0.45 18.46
N GLY A 108 9.98 0.92 17.35
CA GLY A 108 10.04 2.33 17.03
C GLY A 108 8.74 2.85 16.37
N PRO A 109 8.54 4.19 16.32
CA PRO A 109 7.34 4.79 15.76
C PRO A 109 7.18 4.53 14.25
N HIS A 110 8.28 4.39 13.51
CA HIS A 110 8.24 4.10 12.08
C HIS A 110 7.80 2.65 11.80
N ALA A 111 8.27 1.70 12.62
CA ALA A 111 7.83 0.31 12.56
C ALA A 111 6.34 0.16 12.89
N GLU A 112 5.83 0.93 13.84
CA GLU A 112 4.41 0.91 14.24
C GLU A 112 3.47 1.15 13.05
N SER A 113 3.77 2.12 12.19
CA SER A 113 2.97 2.40 10.99
C SER A 113 2.89 1.19 10.06
N TYR A 114 4.00 0.55 9.79
CA TYR A 114 4.05 -0.65 8.94
C TYR A 114 3.35 -1.85 9.58
N LEU A 115 3.54 -2.05 10.88
CA LEU A 115 2.89 -3.15 11.63
C LEU A 115 1.38 -2.97 11.69
N ALA A 116 0.89 -1.74 11.86
CA ALA A 116 -0.54 -1.44 11.82
C ALA A 116 -1.15 -1.75 10.44
N ILE A 117 -0.45 -1.37 9.36
CA ILE A 117 -0.86 -1.71 7.99
C ILE A 117 -0.87 -3.23 7.77
N ALA A 118 0.18 -3.92 8.20
CA ALA A 118 0.27 -5.38 8.10
C ALA A 118 -0.88 -6.08 8.85
N GLY A 119 -1.22 -5.61 10.05
CA GLY A 119 -2.36 -6.12 10.81
C GLY A 119 -3.67 -6.00 10.06
N ARG A 120 -3.94 -4.85 9.42
CA ARG A 120 -5.15 -4.66 8.60
C ARG A 120 -5.17 -5.52 7.35
N VAL A 121 -4.01 -5.75 6.72
CA VAL A 121 -3.88 -6.69 5.60
C VAL A 121 -4.24 -8.11 6.04
N LEU A 122 -3.70 -8.57 7.17
CA LEU A 122 -4.00 -9.89 7.72
C LEU A 122 -5.48 -10.04 8.08
N ASP A 123 -6.10 -9.04 8.69
CA ASP A 123 -7.52 -9.03 9.00
C ASP A 123 -8.39 -9.15 7.74
N THR A 124 -8.01 -8.44 6.69
CA THR A 124 -8.70 -8.51 5.40
C THR A 124 -8.55 -9.88 4.75
N LEU A 125 -7.38 -10.51 4.85
CA LEU A 125 -7.12 -11.85 4.32
C LEU A 125 -7.86 -12.94 5.08
N ALA A 126 -7.95 -12.84 6.40
CA ALA A 126 -8.60 -13.84 7.26
C ALA A 126 -10.09 -14.06 6.92
N GLY A 127 -10.77 -13.04 6.38
CA GLY A 127 -12.17 -13.11 5.95
C GLY A 127 -12.40 -13.55 4.49
N LYS A 128 -11.33 -13.92 3.74
CA LYS A 128 -11.44 -14.22 2.31
C LYS A 128 -11.24 -15.72 2.03
N PRO A 129 -12.05 -16.31 1.11
CA PRO A 129 -11.84 -17.69 0.66
C PRO A 129 -10.55 -17.80 -0.15
N GLU A 130 -9.92 -18.96 -0.11
CA GLU A 130 -8.79 -19.28 -1.00
C GLU A 130 -9.21 -19.14 -2.47
N ARG A 131 -8.37 -18.46 -3.25
CA ARG A 131 -8.58 -18.33 -4.69
C ARG A 131 -8.09 -19.59 -5.40
N ALA A 132 -8.85 -20.03 -6.41
CA ALA A 132 -8.40 -21.05 -7.32
C ALA A 132 -7.14 -20.62 -8.08
N ALA A 133 -6.24 -21.55 -8.34
CA ALA A 133 -5.07 -21.29 -9.18
C ALA A 133 -5.50 -20.85 -10.59
N PRO A 134 -4.76 -19.94 -11.23
CA PRO A 134 -5.05 -19.53 -12.60
C PRO A 134 -4.96 -20.76 -13.53
N ARG A 135 -5.97 -20.95 -14.38
CA ARG A 135 -5.95 -21.99 -15.40
C ARG A 135 -5.27 -21.42 -16.65
N ILE A 136 -4.19 -22.06 -17.07
CA ILE A 136 -3.57 -21.79 -18.35
C ILE A 136 -4.43 -22.52 -19.41
N VAL A 137 -5.16 -21.77 -20.20
CA VAL A 137 -5.83 -22.32 -21.40
C VAL A 137 -4.86 -22.13 -22.56
N ILE A 138 -4.31 -23.24 -23.03
CA ILE A 138 -3.48 -23.24 -24.26
C ILE A 138 -4.49 -23.49 -25.40
N GLU A 139 -4.75 -22.46 -26.20
CA GLU A 139 -5.45 -22.57 -27.47
C GLU A 139 -4.47 -22.99 -28.57
#